data_0b3a9353e2333da550e9d34251aded24
#
_entry.id   0b3a9353e2333da550e9d34251aded24
#
_cell.length_a   1.000
_cell.length_b   1.000
_cell.length_c   1.000
_cell.angle_alpha   90.00
_cell.angle_beta   90.00
_cell.angle_gamma   90.00
#
_symmetry.space_group_name_H-M   'P 1'
#
loop_
_entity.id
_entity.type
_entity.pdbx_description
1 polymer ?
#
loop_
_entity_poly.entity_id
_entity_poly.type
_entity_poly.pdbx_seq_one_letter_code
_entity_poly.pdbx_strand_id
1 'polypeptide(L)'
;MNEIPYASSMFFYYSALSDRVEKLRREELSAVDSPDSARQHVAKVQARLKSVFGAFPARPPLQPVVTGCVEKNGVLVDKVYFQSRPGHFVTGLFFRAVGSGSGLPGVLGVCGHAEIGKGQDKYQQFSFGLARKGFAVFLVDPVGQGEMLQFRSSNPGYPDFVKGATQEHNQLGKQLLLNDELLCNYYVHDAKCAIDYLLSRPEVRPGKVAVTGNSGGGQMSYYLFGLEERIEIAAPSCHMNKLAWIFKDEIATDAESSPPGLRACLGDRPDFLIAGAPKPCLLIGQKRDFVDLRGLRESYAEAQQIYRALGQEENLQLYLGPGEHGYHLDGREAMYGFFTKYYFGKSDPVEPPLELLSAEEYTVTPTGLTIDLPGAKSISAMLCEKMPPAPGANAGPAFAALLRAKLQLQTLQPPVPEYRSLRPVWRGERKILGMYAIVSEPGSTAVPVLHCVTPSSEPLLPEGSSARLYLAHLDAEQ
;
A
#
# COMPACT_ATOMS: atom_id res chain seq x y z
N MET A 1 -14.83 17.05 29.60
CA MET A 1 -15.61 16.71 28.40
C MET A 1 -16.14 15.31 28.60
N ASN A 2 -17.48 15.13 28.67
CA ASN A 2 -18.02 13.77 28.72
C ASN A 2 -17.86 13.18 27.31
N GLU A 3 -17.00 12.18 27.17
CA GLU A 3 -16.87 11.44 25.93
C GLU A 3 -18.23 10.95 25.46
N ILE A 4 -18.53 11.13 24.17
CA ILE A 4 -19.73 10.56 23.57
C ILE A 4 -19.58 9.04 23.66
N PRO A 5 -20.49 8.33 24.37
CA PRO A 5 -20.27 6.90 24.68
C PRO A 5 -20.19 5.98 23.44
N TYR A 6 -20.38 6.52 22.24
CA TYR A 6 -20.34 5.82 20.97
C TYR A 6 -19.21 6.29 20.03
N ALA A 7 -18.34 7.21 20.48
CA ALA A 7 -17.22 7.72 19.65
C ALA A 7 -16.32 6.61 19.11
N SER A 8 -16.12 5.54 19.88
CA SER A 8 -15.30 4.38 19.49
C SER A 8 -16.10 3.21 18.89
N SER A 9 -17.39 3.38 18.60
CA SER A 9 -18.24 2.26 18.13
C SER A 9 -17.74 1.65 16.82
N MET A 10 -17.28 2.47 15.87
CA MET A 10 -16.69 2.01 14.61
C MET A 10 -15.41 1.20 14.85
N PHE A 11 -14.56 1.65 15.76
CA PHE A 11 -13.34 0.92 16.13
C PHE A 11 -13.66 -0.48 16.68
N PHE A 12 -14.61 -0.57 17.62
CA PHE A 12 -15.03 -1.87 18.19
C PHE A 12 -15.66 -2.78 17.13
N TYR A 13 -16.48 -2.22 16.24
CA TYR A 13 -17.10 -2.96 15.15
C TYR A 13 -16.03 -3.58 14.22
N TYR A 14 -15.10 -2.76 13.71
CA TYR A 14 -14.05 -3.24 12.84
C TYR A 14 -13.06 -4.18 13.54
N SER A 15 -12.80 -3.96 14.83
CA SER A 15 -12.00 -4.88 15.64
C SER A 15 -12.66 -6.25 15.73
N ALA A 16 -13.96 -6.30 16.05
CA ALA A 16 -14.72 -7.56 16.11
C ALA A 16 -14.79 -8.26 14.74
N LEU A 17 -14.99 -7.49 13.65
CA LEU A 17 -14.96 -8.02 12.29
C LEU A 17 -13.59 -8.60 11.96
N SER A 18 -12.52 -7.90 12.32
CA SER A 18 -11.14 -8.36 12.14
C SER A 18 -10.86 -9.65 12.90
N ASP A 19 -11.27 -9.74 14.17
CA ASP A 19 -11.11 -10.96 14.98
C ASP A 19 -11.89 -12.17 14.39
N ARG A 20 -13.07 -11.92 13.83
CA ARG A 20 -13.84 -12.95 13.11
C ARG A 20 -13.09 -13.44 11.87
N VAL A 21 -12.52 -12.53 11.09
CA VAL A 21 -11.71 -12.93 9.91
C VAL A 21 -10.49 -13.73 10.36
N GLU A 22 -9.79 -13.32 11.43
CA GLU A 22 -8.66 -14.07 11.97
C GLU A 22 -9.04 -15.51 12.41
N LYS A 23 -10.22 -15.68 13.00
CA LYS A 23 -10.73 -17.00 13.35
C LYS A 23 -10.93 -17.88 12.12
N LEU A 24 -11.61 -17.37 11.10
CA LEU A 24 -11.86 -18.10 9.86
C LEU A 24 -10.56 -18.46 9.12
N ARG A 25 -9.57 -17.57 9.11
CA ARG A 25 -8.24 -17.82 8.53
C ARG A 25 -7.53 -18.95 9.27
N ARG A 26 -7.54 -18.96 10.61
CA ARG A 26 -6.97 -20.07 11.39
C ARG A 26 -7.66 -21.41 11.11
N GLU A 27 -8.98 -21.41 10.91
CA GLU A 27 -9.73 -22.61 10.53
C GLU A 27 -9.29 -23.10 9.13
N GLU A 28 -9.12 -22.20 8.15
CA GLU A 28 -8.58 -22.56 6.83
C GLU A 28 -7.17 -23.16 6.91
N LEU A 29 -6.29 -22.55 7.71
CA LEU A 29 -4.92 -23.02 7.87
C LEU A 29 -4.81 -24.34 8.62
N SER A 30 -5.70 -24.59 9.57
CA SER A 30 -5.71 -25.85 10.33
C SER A 30 -6.00 -27.08 9.45
N ALA A 31 -6.58 -26.87 8.28
CA ALA A 31 -6.81 -27.93 7.28
C ALA A 31 -5.57 -28.23 6.40
N VAL A 32 -4.47 -27.48 6.57
CA VAL A 32 -3.22 -27.69 5.80
C VAL A 32 -2.33 -28.65 6.57
N ASP A 33 -2.32 -29.92 6.18
CA ASP A 33 -1.62 -31.04 6.84
C ASP A 33 -0.67 -31.83 5.92
N SER A 34 -0.65 -31.50 4.62
CA SER A 34 0.11 -32.23 3.61
C SER A 34 0.64 -31.30 2.51
N PRO A 35 1.63 -31.71 1.70
CA PRO A 35 2.08 -30.94 0.55
C PRO A 35 0.97 -30.63 -0.45
N ASP A 36 -0.01 -31.53 -0.61
CA ASP A 36 -1.13 -31.34 -1.55
C ASP A 36 -2.11 -30.30 -1.03
N SER A 37 -2.51 -30.37 0.24
CA SER A 37 -3.37 -29.35 0.86
C SER A 37 -2.69 -27.99 0.90
N ALA A 38 -1.36 -27.93 1.10
CA ALA A 38 -0.59 -26.70 1.02
C ALA A 38 -0.60 -26.08 -0.39
N ARG A 39 -0.39 -26.89 -1.45
CA ARG A 39 -0.50 -26.43 -2.84
C ARG A 39 -1.90 -25.87 -3.15
N GLN A 40 -2.94 -26.58 -2.71
CA GLN A 40 -4.32 -26.12 -2.88
C GLN A 40 -4.58 -24.80 -2.14
N HIS A 41 -4.04 -24.65 -0.93
CA HIS A 41 -4.17 -23.43 -0.16
C HIS A 41 -3.44 -22.26 -0.84
N VAL A 42 -2.21 -22.46 -1.34
CA VAL A 42 -1.47 -21.47 -2.13
C VAL A 42 -2.29 -21.03 -3.35
N ALA A 43 -2.85 -21.96 -4.12
CA ALA A 43 -3.69 -21.64 -5.28
C ALA A 43 -4.94 -20.84 -4.90
N LYS A 44 -5.58 -21.19 -3.77
CA LYS A 44 -6.73 -20.45 -3.22
C LYS A 44 -6.35 -19.01 -2.86
N VAL A 45 -5.20 -18.82 -2.20
CA VAL A 45 -4.70 -17.49 -1.82
C VAL A 45 -4.33 -16.67 -3.07
N GLN A 46 -3.67 -17.27 -4.07
CA GLN A 46 -3.40 -16.60 -5.35
C GLN A 46 -4.68 -16.14 -6.05
N ALA A 47 -5.72 -16.98 -6.08
CA ALA A 47 -7.02 -16.61 -6.65
C ALA A 47 -7.67 -15.46 -5.86
N ARG A 48 -7.57 -15.47 -4.54
CA ARG A 48 -8.03 -14.40 -3.64
C ARG A 48 -7.33 -13.06 -3.98
N LEU A 49 -6.01 -13.05 -4.03
CA LEU A 49 -5.25 -11.84 -4.38
C LEU A 49 -5.59 -11.36 -5.78
N LYS A 50 -5.72 -12.26 -6.75
CA LYS A 50 -6.15 -11.91 -8.10
C LYS A 50 -7.55 -11.27 -8.13
N SER A 51 -8.48 -11.71 -7.28
CA SER A 51 -9.81 -11.10 -7.20
C SER A 51 -9.78 -9.69 -6.61
N VAL A 52 -8.84 -9.40 -5.71
CA VAL A 52 -8.68 -8.08 -5.07
C VAL A 52 -8.00 -7.08 -6.00
N PHE A 53 -6.91 -7.48 -6.65
CA PHE A 53 -6.12 -6.59 -7.50
C PHE A 53 -6.68 -6.50 -8.94
N GLY A 54 -7.47 -7.48 -9.36
CA GLY A 54 -8.01 -7.54 -10.71
C GLY A 54 -6.94 -7.78 -11.78
N ALA A 55 -7.29 -7.44 -13.02
CA ALA A 55 -6.37 -7.51 -14.15
C ALA A 55 -5.54 -6.22 -14.26
N PHE A 56 -4.23 -6.35 -14.40
CA PHE A 56 -3.37 -5.22 -14.71
C PHE A 56 -3.50 -4.84 -16.19
N PRO A 57 -3.37 -3.55 -16.55
CA PRO A 57 -3.40 -3.13 -17.96
C PRO A 57 -2.21 -3.72 -18.72
N ALA A 58 -2.34 -3.77 -20.05
CA ALA A 58 -1.23 -4.15 -20.91
C ALA A 58 -0.06 -3.18 -20.73
N ARG A 59 1.15 -3.73 -20.64
CA ARG A 59 2.35 -2.90 -20.54
C ARG A 59 2.71 -2.34 -21.92
N PRO A 60 2.85 -1.01 -22.05
CA PRO A 60 3.24 -0.40 -23.31
C PRO A 60 4.73 -0.61 -23.59
N PRO A 61 5.21 -0.35 -24.82
CA PRO A 61 6.64 -0.16 -25.06
C PRO A 61 7.17 0.96 -24.15
N LEU A 62 8.16 0.66 -23.32
CA LEU A 62 8.60 1.55 -22.22
C LEU A 62 9.23 2.86 -22.72
N GLN A 63 9.90 2.83 -23.90
CA GLN A 63 10.62 3.97 -24.46
C GLN A 63 11.56 4.62 -23.43
N PRO A 64 12.51 3.86 -22.84
CA PRO A 64 13.35 4.38 -21.78
C PRO A 64 14.29 5.46 -22.29
N VAL A 65 14.45 6.52 -21.50
CA VAL A 65 15.39 7.62 -21.75
C VAL A 65 16.43 7.64 -20.64
N VAL A 66 17.71 7.57 -21.02
CA VAL A 66 18.84 7.76 -20.11
C VAL A 66 19.24 9.23 -20.17
N THR A 67 19.07 9.95 -19.08
CA THR A 67 19.34 11.39 -19.02
C THR A 67 20.74 11.73 -18.53
N GLY A 68 21.47 10.76 -18.00
CA GLY A 68 22.83 10.89 -17.54
C GLY A 68 23.37 9.63 -16.89
N CYS A 69 24.65 9.61 -16.62
CA CYS A 69 25.35 8.55 -15.91
C CYS A 69 26.34 9.16 -14.93
N VAL A 70 26.37 8.64 -13.71
CA VAL A 70 27.32 9.03 -12.65
C VAL A 70 28.18 7.82 -12.30
N GLU A 71 29.48 8.01 -12.11
CA GLU A 71 30.37 6.99 -11.55
C GLU A 71 30.70 7.38 -10.10
N LYS A 72 30.38 6.48 -9.15
CA LYS A 72 30.68 6.67 -7.73
C LYS A 72 30.86 5.30 -7.05
N ASN A 73 31.75 5.20 -6.08
CA ASN A 73 32.07 3.94 -5.37
C ASN A 73 32.47 2.76 -6.28
N GLY A 74 32.99 3.01 -7.50
CA GLY A 74 33.24 1.97 -8.50
C GLY A 74 31.95 1.37 -9.10
N VAL A 75 30.86 2.13 -9.08
CA VAL A 75 29.54 1.79 -9.62
C VAL A 75 29.12 2.86 -10.61
N LEU A 76 28.64 2.42 -11.78
CA LEU A 76 27.95 3.27 -12.75
C LEU A 76 26.46 3.36 -12.37
N VAL A 77 25.93 4.57 -12.38
CA VAL A 77 24.51 4.84 -12.06
C VAL A 77 23.88 5.60 -13.21
N ASP A 78 23.08 4.89 -14.04
CA ASP A 78 22.32 5.55 -15.10
C ASP A 78 21.03 6.16 -14.54
N LYS A 79 20.76 7.42 -14.90
CA LYS A 79 19.52 8.14 -14.59
C LYS A 79 18.50 7.85 -15.68
N VAL A 80 17.35 7.27 -15.31
CA VAL A 80 16.41 6.72 -16.30
C VAL A 80 14.99 7.13 -15.99
N TYR A 81 14.24 7.48 -17.03
CA TYR A 81 12.78 7.48 -16.96
C TYR A 81 12.16 6.71 -18.14
N PHE A 82 10.97 6.19 -17.94
CA PHE A 82 10.19 5.46 -18.96
C PHE A 82 8.69 5.65 -18.75
N GLN A 83 7.88 5.30 -19.75
CA GLN A 83 6.42 5.31 -19.60
C GLN A 83 5.92 3.93 -19.18
N SER A 84 5.18 3.86 -18.06
CA SER A 84 4.44 2.66 -17.65
C SER A 84 3.00 2.66 -18.18
N ARG A 85 2.48 3.82 -18.50
CA ARG A 85 1.18 4.08 -19.17
C ARG A 85 1.34 5.29 -20.07
N PRO A 86 0.51 5.47 -21.10
CA PRO A 86 0.56 6.67 -21.95
C PRO A 86 0.47 7.96 -21.10
N GLY A 87 1.55 8.74 -21.08
CA GLY A 87 1.66 9.98 -20.33
C GLY A 87 2.05 9.82 -18.84
N HIS A 88 2.12 8.61 -18.31
CA HIS A 88 2.60 8.38 -16.92
C HIS A 88 4.04 7.88 -16.93
N PHE A 89 4.94 8.70 -16.41
CA PHE A 89 6.37 8.44 -16.41
C PHE A 89 6.85 7.97 -15.03
N VAL A 90 7.75 7.00 -15.05
CA VAL A 90 8.43 6.45 -13.87
C VAL A 90 9.91 6.77 -13.94
N THR A 91 10.49 7.26 -12.86
CA THR A 91 11.91 7.55 -12.73
C THR A 91 12.63 6.48 -11.92
N GLY A 92 13.88 6.23 -12.25
CA GLY A 92 14.72 5.29 -11.52
C GLY A 92 16.21 5.51 -11.75
N LEU A 93 17.01 4.82 -10.94
CA LEU A 93 18.48 4.78 -11.03
C LEU A 93 18.91 3.32 -11.25
N PHE A 94 19.72 3.10 -12.30
CA PHE A 94 20.23 1.78 -12.62
C PHE A 94 21.71 1.66 -12.23
N PHE A 95 21.98 0.85 -11.22
CA PHE A 95 23.32 0.66 -10.63
C PHE A 95 23.95 -0.63 -11.15
N ARG A 96 25.23 -0.55 -11.54
CA ARG A 96 26.08 -1.70 -11.88
C ARG A 96 27.53 -1.39 -11.59
N ALA A 97 28.32 -2.38 -11.21
CA ALA A 97 29.76 -2.18 -10.98
C ALA A 97 30.48 -1.78 -12.28
N VAL A 98 31.49 -0.91 -12.18
CA VAL A 98 32.36 -0.55 -13.31
C VAL A 98 33.04 -1.81 -13.83
N GLY A 99 33.06 -2.01 -15.15
CA GLY A 99 33.65 -3.16 -15.78
C GLY A 99 32.89 -4.48 -15.60
N SER A 100 31.68 -4.44 -15.02
CA SER A 100 30.83 -5.64 -14.97
C SER A 100 30.43 -6.10 -16.37
N GLY A 101 30.47 -7.41 -16.59
CA GLY A 101 30.00 -8.03 -17.83
C GLY A 101 28.50 -8.19 -17.91
N SER A 102 28.05 -9.11 -18.75
CA SER A 102 26.66 -9.54 -18.87
C SER A 102 26.31 -10.64 -17.86
N GLY A 103 25.00 -10.89 -17.66
CA GLY A 103 24.53 -12.01 -16.85
C GLY A 103 24.43 -11.73 -15.35
N LEU A 104 24.45 -10.46 -14.95
CA LEU A 104 24.27 -10.06 -13.54
C LEU A 104 22.86 -10.41 -13.06
N PRO A 105 22.70 -10.93 -11.83
CA PRO A 105 21.39 -11.03 -11.21
C PRO A 105 20.75 -9.64 -11.06
N GLY A 106 19.51 -9.49 -11.55
CA GLY A 106 18.76 -8.24 -11.43
C GLY A 106 18.09 -8.11 -10.08
N VAL A 107 18.12 -6.91 -9.50
CA VAL A 107 17.38 -6.57 -8.29
C VAL A 107 16.52 -5.33 -8.54
N LEU A 108 15.21 -5.42 -8.28
CA LEU A 108 14.36 -4.27 -8.21
C LEU A 108 14.41 -3.71 -6.78
N GLY A 109 14.90 -2.48 -6.65
CA GLY A 109 14.83 -1.70 -5.44
C GLY A 109 13.56 -0.86 -5.43
N VAL A 110 12.76 -0.92 -4.36
CA VAL A 110 11.53 -0.15 -4.22
C VAL A 110 11.54 0.69 -2.95
N CYS A 111 11.08 1.96 -3.07
CA CYS A 111 11.13 2.92 -1.98
C CYS A 111 9.85 2.86 -1.14
N GLY A 112 9.98 3.04 0.17
CA GLY A 112 8.88 3.41 1.06
C GLY A 112 8.76 4.93 1.16
N HIS A 113 7.91 5.40 2.08
CA HIS A 113 7.63 6.81 2.25
C HIS A 113 8.91 7.62 2.49
N ALA A 114 9.27 8.42 1.50
CA ALA A 114 10.38 9.36 1.53
C ALA A 114 10.09 10.51 0.57
N GLU A 115 10.24 11.76 1.02
CA GLU A 115 9.97 12.93 0.19
C GLU A 115 10.85 12.97 -1.06
N ILE A 116 12.11 12.57 -0.92
CA ILE A 116 13.08 12.52 -2.02
C ILE A 116 13.15 11.15 -2.72
N GLY A 117 12.22 10.25 -2.44
CA GLY A 117 12.11 8.94 -3.09
C GLY A 117 13.43 8.17 -3.14
N LYS A 118 13.86 7.81 -4.34
CA LYS A 118 15.15 7.11 -4.60
C LYS A 118 16.40 7.84 -4.13
N GLY A 119 16.31 9.14 -3.88
CA GLY A 119 17.40 9.95 -3.31
C GLY A 119 17.69 9.66 -1.83
N GLN A 120 16.78 8.98 -1.12
CA GLN A 120 16.92 8.70 0.31
C GLN A 120 18.12 7.77 0.59
N ASP A 121 18.91 8.10 1.59
CA ASP A 121 20.19 7.44 1.92
C ASP A 121 20.11 5.91 1.95
N LYS A 122 19.17 5.35 2.70
CA LYS A 122 19.01 3.89 2.86
C LYS A 122 18.77 3.16 1.55
N TYR A 123 18.11 3.80 0.58
CA TYR A 123 17.83 3.21 -0.73
C TYR A 123 19.05 3.26 -1.64
N GLN A 124 19.80 4.36 -1.61
CA GLN A 124 21.08 4.43 -2.28
C GLN A 124 22.08 3.45 -1.70
N GLN A 125 22.17 3.35 -0.35
CA GLN A 125 23.10 2.46 0.36
C GLN A 125 22.93 1.02 -0.09
N PHE A 126 21.70 0.47 -0.03
CA PHE A 126 21.53 -0.91 -0.45
C PHE A 126 21.78 -1.10 -1.95
N SER A 127 21.46 -0.11 -2.77
CA SER A 127 21.69 -0.21 -4.23
C SER A 127 23.17 -0.25 -4.57
N PHE A 128 23.98 0.65 -4.00
CA PHE A 128 25.44 0.61 -4.14
C PHE A 128 26.03 -0.69 -3.58
N GLY A 129 25.58 -1.09 -2.37
CA GLY A 129 26.06 -2.32 -1.73
C GLY A 129 25.83 -3.56 -2.59
N LEU A 130 24.62 -3.72 -3.14
CA LEU A 130 24.31 -4.82 -4.06
C LEU A 130 25.09 -4.75 -5.35
N ALA A 131 25.21 -3.54 -5.97
CA ALA A 131 25.97 -3.38 -7.21
C ALA A 131 27.44 -3.77 -7.04
N ARG A 132 28.05 -3.40 -5.91
CA ARG A 132 29.44 -3.82 -5.58
C ARG A 132 29.58 -5.30 -5.30
N LYS A 133 28.50 -6.01 -4.99
CA LYS A 133 28.46 -7.47 -4.80
C LYS A 133 28.12 -8.23 -6.08
N GLY A 134 28.06 -7.56 -7.23
CA GLY A 134 27.86 -8.19 -8.53
C GLY A 134 26.40 -8.30 -8.97
N PHE A 135 25.52 -7.47 -8.44
CA PHE A 135 24.14 -7.33 -8.89
C PHE A 135 23.97 -6.13 -9.82
N ALA A 136 22.97 -6.20 -10.68
CA ALA A 136 22.44 -5.04 -11.37
C ALA A 136 21.16 -4.60 -10.63
N VAL A 137 21.12 -3.36 -10.13
CA VAL A 137 20.01 -2.87 -9.32
C VAL A 137 19.28 -1.76 -10.06
N PHE A 138 17.96 -1.85 -10.14
CA PHE A 138 17.13 -0.76 -10.60
C PHE A 138 16.26 -0.25 -9.45
N LEU A 139 16.59 0.93 -8.95
CA LEU A 139 15.89 1.60 -7.86
C LEU A 139 14.90 2.60 -8.44
N VAL A 140 13.60 2.47 -8.11
CA VAL A 140 12.52 3.29 -8.70
C VAL A 140 11.83 4.16 -7.69
N ASP A 141 11.39 5.35 -8.14
CA ASP A 141 10.44 6.17 -7.38
C ASP A 141 9.04 5.57 -7.45
N PRO A 142 8.32 5.50 -6.34
CA PRO A 142 6.90 5.22 -6.38
C PRO A 142 6.09 6.48 -6.71
N VAL A 143 4.90 6.30 -7.27
CA VAL A 143 4.00 7.43 -7.55
C VAL A 143 3.71 8.24 -6.28
N GLY A 144 3.69 9.57 -6.39
CA GLY A 144 3.47 10.47 -5.26
C GLY A 144 4.71 10.72 -4.39
N GLN A 145 5.92 10.34 -4.86
CA GLN A 145 7.17 10.56 -4.13
C GLN A 145 8.32 10.89 -5.10
N GLY A 146 9.38 11.50 -4.56
CA GLY A 146 10.55 11.87 -5.35
C GLY A 146 10.16 12.73 -6.55
N GLU A 147 10.53 12.31 -7.76
CA GLU A 147 10.18 13.03 -8.98
C GLU A 147 8.76 12.68 -9.51
N MET A 148 8.03 11.75 -8.87
CA MET A 148 6.71 11.30 -9.31
C MET A 148 5.54 11.93 -8.55
N LEU A 149 5.74 13.14 -7.97
CA LEU A 149 4.69 13.90 -7.31
C LEU A 149 3.58 14.27 -8.30
N GLN A 150 2.32 14.22 -7.83
CA GLN A 150 1.13 14.38 -8.67
C GLN A 150 0.40 15.71 -8.45
N PHE A 151 0.57 16.32 -7.26
CA PHE A 151 -0.15 17.53 -6.84
C PHE A 151 0.77 18.75 -6.68
N ARG A 152 2.05 18.62 -7.02
CA ARG A 152 2.98 19.72 -6.99
C ARG A 152 2.80 20.59 -8.23
N SER A 153 2.87 21.91 -8.05
CA SER A 153 2.88 22.87 -9.16
C SER A 153 4.30 23.34 -9.42
N SER A 154 4.72 23.33 -10.69
CA SER A 154 5.94 24.02 -11.12
C SER A 154 5.78 25.56 -11.11
N ASN A 155 4.55 26.06 -10.94
CA ASN A 155 4.28 27.49 -10.85
C ASN A 155 4.44 27.98 -9.40
N PRO A 156 5.47 28.78 -9.09
CA PRO A 156 5.73 29.25 -7.73
C PRO A 156 4.63 30.15 -7.14
N GLY A 157 3.68 30.60 -7.97
CA GLY A 157 2.49 31.36 -7.53
C GLY A 157 1.37 30.48 -6.95
N TYR A 158 1.46 29.17 -7.12
CA TYR A 158 0.47 28.23 -6.56
C TYR A 158 1.13 27.38 -5.46
N PRO A 159 0.65 27.45 -4.22
CA PRO A 159 1.16 26.58 -3.16
C PRO A 159 0.86 25.11 -3.50
N ASP A 160 1.74 24.21 -3.05
CA ASP A 160 1.49 22.77 -3.12
C ASP A 160 0.19 22.46 -2.39
N PHE A 161 -0.74 21.83 -3.13
CA PHE A 161 -2.04 21.48 -2.59
C PHE A 161 -1.94 20.35 -1.55
N VAL A 162 -0.94 19.49 -1.69
CA VAL A 162 -0.68 18.32 -0.86
C VAL A 162 0.81 18.30 -0.49
N LYS A 163 1.11 17.97 0.75
CA LYS A 163 2.50 17.89 1.26
C LYS A 163 2.81 16.50 1.80
N GLY A 164 3.90 15.93 1.29
CA GLY A 164 4.41 14.64 1.74
C GLY A 164 3.70 13.44 1.12
N ALA A 165 4.42 12.34 1.08
CA ALA A 165 4.05 11.11 0.38
C ALA A 165 2.67 10.56 0.81
N THR A 166 2.42 10.45 2.11
CA THR A 166 1.14 9.92 2.64
C THR A 166 -0.07 10.75 2.19
N GLN A 167 0.07 12.08 2.12
CA GLN A 167 -1.03 12.94 1.65
C GLN A 167 -1.24 12.80 0.15
N GLU A 168 -0.16 12.70 -0.64
CA GLU A 168 -0.22 12.38 -2.08
C GLU A 168 -0.99 11.08 -2.31
N HIS A 169 -0.63 10.00 -1.57
CA HIS A 169 -1.27 8.70 -1.68
C HIS A 169 -2.75 8.73 -1.30
N ASN A 170 -3.08 9.38 -0.19
CA ASN A 170 -4.47 9.46 0.26
C ASN A 170 -5.34 10.29 -0.69
N GLN A 171 -4.80 11.37 -1.23
CA GLN A 171 -5.54 12.19 -2.19
C GLN A 171 -5.76 11.46 -3.51
N LEU A 172 -4.73 10.79 -4.04
CA LEU A 172 -4.85 9.92 -5.22
C LEU A 172 -5.79 8.75 -4.97
N GLY A 173 -5.63 8.07 -3.83
CA GLY A 173 -6.44 6.91 -3.47
C GLY A 173 -7.93 7.23 -3.43
N LYS A 174 -8.33 8.38 -2.90
CA LYS A 174 -9.73 8.84 -2.90
C LYS A 174 -10.26 9.01 -4.33
N GLN A 175 -9.49 9.63 -5.22
CA GLN A 175 -9.88 9.84 -6.62
C GLN A 175 -9.97 8.51 -7.36
N LEU A 176 -9.02 7.60 -7.15
CA LEU A 176 -8.99 6.28 -7.77
C LEU A 176 -10.18 5.43 -7.34
N LEU A 177 -10.50 5.40 -6.03
CA LEU A 177 -11.65 4.66 -5.50
C LEU A 177 -12.98 5.12 -6.10
N LEU A 178 -13.14 6.42 -6.38
CA LEU A 178 -14.33 6.94 -7.06
C LEU A 178 -14.45 6.41 -8.50
N ASN A 179 -13.36 5.92 -9.09
CA ASN A 179 -13.30 5.36 -10.43
C ASN A 179 -13.14 3.82 -10.44
N ASP A 180 -13.37 3.14 -9.32
CA ASP A 180 -13.16 1.69 -9.14
C ASP A 180 -11.71 1.25 -9.42
N GLU A 181 -10.75 2.14 -9.22
CA GLU A 181 -9.31 1.86 -9.35
C GLU A 181 -8.62 1.91 -7.99
N LEU A 182 -7.49 1.25 -7.87
CA LEU A 182 -6.72 1.17 -6.62
C LEU A 182 -5.32 1.77 -6.81
N LEU A 183 -4.85 2.55 -5.84
CA LEU A 183 -3.51 3.12 -5.87
C LEU A 183 -2.43 2.01 -5.89
N CYS A 184 -2.60 0.95 -5.10
CA CYS A 184 -1.68 -0.18 -5.10
C CYS A 184 -1.53 -0.85 -6.49
N ASN A 185 -2.55 -0.78 -7.36
CA ASN A 185 -2.45 -1.28 -8.74
C ASN A 185 -1.54 -0.42 -9.61
N TYR A 186 -1.50 0.89 -9.38
CA TYR A 186 -0.53 1.76 -10.06
C TYR A 186 0.90 1.40 -9.63
N TYR A 187 1.14 1.26 -8.33
CA TYR A 187 2.44 0.85 -7.80
C TYR A 187 2.93 -0.48 -8.37
N VAL A 188 2.08 -1.51 -8.30
CA VAL A 188 2.43 -2.84 -8.80
C VAL A 188 2.66 -2.83 -10.32
N HIS A 189 1.84 -2.08 -11.07
CA HIS A 189 2.01 -1.96 -12.53
C HIS A 189 3.31 -1.26 -12.91
N ASP A 190 3.62 -0.13 -12.26
CA ASP A 190 4.85 0.63 -12.48
C ASP A 190 6.08 -0.24 -12.16
N ALA A 191 6.01 -1.00 -11.06
CA ALA A 191 7.07 -1.94 -10.69
C ALA A 191 7.21 -3.10 -11.69
N LYS A 192 6.11 -3.62 -12.27
CA LYS A 192 6.17 -4.63 -13.35
C LYS A 192 6.82 -4.06 -14.61
N CYS A 193 6.55 -2.80 -14.96
CA CYS A 193 7.24 -2.11 -16.03
C CYS A 193 8.74 -1.87 -15.72
N ALA A 194 9.06 -1.58 -14.47
CA ALA A 194 10.45 -1.47 -14.02
C ALA A 194 11.21 -2.80 -14.13
N ILE A 195 10.55 -3.94 -13.89
CA ILE A 195 11.12 -5.27 -14.14
C ILE A 195 11.34 -5.49 -15.64
N ASP A 196 10.40 -5.05 -16.51
CA ASP A 196 10.59 -5.11 -17.96
C ASP A 196 11.83 -4.32 -18.39
N TYR A 197 12.02 -3.10 -17.86
CA TYR A 197 13.24 -2.33 -18.10
C TYR A 197 14.49 -3.04 -17.60
N LEU A 198 14.48 -3.51 -16.37
CA LEU A 198 15.64 -4.21 -15.78
C LEU A 198 16.06 -5.43 -16.62
N LEU A 199 15.09 -6.24 -17.03
CA LEU A 199 15.33 -7.42 -17.86
C LEU A 199 15.68 -7.11 -19.33
N SER A 200 15.42 -5.88 -19.80
CA SER A 200 15.83 -5.43 -21.13
C SER A 200 17.32 -5.03 -21.20
N ARG A 201 17.96 -4.87 -20.05
CA ARG A 201 19.36 -4.45 -19.99
C ARG A 201 20.31 -5.59 -20.36
N PRO A 202 21.28 -5.34 -21.26
CA PRO A 202 22.22 -6.39 -21.70
C PRO A 202 23.13 -6.92 -20.58
N GLU A 203 23.31 -6.14 -19.53
CA GLU A 203 24.09 -6.53 -18.34
C GLU A 203 23.36 -7.55 -17.48
N VAL A 204 22.01 -7.56 -17.53
CA VAL A 204 21.17 -8.37 -16.64
C VAL A 204 20.90 -9.75 -17.24
N ARG A 205 21.00 -10.78 -16.41
CA ARG A 205 20.61 -12.13 -16.85
C ARG A 205 19.11 -12.16 -17.16
N PRO A 206 18.70 -12.84 -18.22
CA PRO A 206 17.27 -12.94 -18.55
C PRO A 206 16.50 -13.79 -17.52
N GLY A 207 15.20 -13.59 -17.46
CA GLY A 207 14.26 -14.45 -16.74
C GLY A 207 13.71 -13.84 -15.47
N LYS A 208 14.39 -13.95 -14.34
CA LYS A 208 13.84 -13.59 -13.03
C LYS A 208 14.77 -12.64 -12.27
N VAL A 209 14.18 -11.92 -11.31
CA VAL A 209 14.85 -10.88 -10.52
C VAL A 209 14.53 -11.02 -9.04
N ALA A 210 15.37 -10.41 -8.21
CA ALA A 210 15.10 -10.20 -6.78
C ALA A 210 14.33 -8.90 -6.56
N VAL A 211 13.73 -8.75 -5.37
CA VAL A 211 13.11 -7.49 -4.93
C VAL A 211 13.42 -7.22 -3.47
N THR A 212 13.68 -5.93 -3.15
CA THR A 212 13.84 -5.47 -1.77
C THR A 212 13.44 -4.02 -1.62
N GLY A 213 13.04 -3.65 -0.41
CA GLY A 213 12.67 -2.30 -0.01
C GLY A 213 12.26 -2.22 1.44
N ASN A 214 12.09 -1.01 1.96
CA ASN A 214 11.76 -0.76 3.37
C ASN A 214 10.45 0.00 3.51
N SER A 215 9.66 -0.28 4.55
CA SER A 215 8.39 0.39 4.83
C SER A 215 7.39 0.18 3.68
N GLY A 216 6.83 1.20 3.05
CA GLY A 216 6.06 1.07 1.80
C GLY A 216 6.80 0.29 0.71
N GLY A 217 8.14 0.41 0.62
CA GLY A 217 8.98 -0.44 -0.24
C GLY A 217 9.01 -1.90 0.21
N GLY A 218 8.98 -2.17 1.51
CA GLY A 218 8.80 -3.52 2.05
C GLY A 218 7.44 -4.11 1.66
N GLN A 219 6.39 -3.27 1.71
CA GLN A 219 5.06 -3.62 1.22
C GLN A 219 5.09 -3.97 -0.27
N MET A 220 5.64 -3.10 -1.11
CA MET A 220 5.75 -3.35 -2.53
C MET A 220 6.55 -4.62 -2.81
N SER A 221 7.61 -4.89 -2.04
CA SER A 221 8.41 -6.12 -2.17
C SER A 221 7.57 -7.37 -1.96
N TYR A 222 6.73 -7.44 -0.91
CA TYR A 222 5.89 -8.62 -0.73
C TYR A 222 4.67 -8.63 -1.67
N TYR A 223 4.14 -7.49 -2.12
CA TYR A 223 3.12 -7.47 -3.17
C TYR A 223 3.64 -8.11 -4.45
N LEU A 224 4.82 -7.69 -4.91
CA LEU A 224 5.45 -8.27 -6.09
C LEU A 224 5.80 -9.74 -5.90
N PHE A 225 6.25 -10.13 -4.71
CA PHE A 225 6.55 -11.52 -4.39
C PHE A 225 5.33 -12.45 -4.57
N GLY A 226 4.13 -11.97 -4.22
CA GLY A 226 2.88 -12.73 -4.37
C GLY A 226 2.19 -12.57 -5.73
N LEU A 227 2.43 -11.44 -6.45
CA LEU A 227 1.65 -11.07 -7.65
C LEU A 227 2.45 -11.09 -8.96
N GLU A 228 3.79 -11.26 -8.89
CA GLU A 228 4.67 -11.23 -10.07
C GLU A 228 5.55 -12.48 -10.13
N GLU A 229 5.33 -13.30 -11.14
CA GLU A 229 6.01 -14.59 -11.30
C GLU A 229 7.51 -14.48 -11.58
N ARG A 230 7.95 -13.34 -12.13
CA ARG A 230 9.37 -13.06 -12.39
C ARG A 230 10.16 -12.69 -11.13
N ILE A 231 9.50 -12.45 -9.99
CA ILE A 231 10.20 -12.35 -8.72
C ILE A 231 10.54 -13.75 -8.22
N GLU A 232 11.83 -14.06 -8.11
CA GLU A 232 12.29 -15.36 -7.64
C GLU A 232 12.73 -15.38 -6.17
N ILE A 233 13.09 -14.22 -5.61
CA ILE A 233 13.53 -14.05 -4.22
C ILE A 233 13.17 -12.65 -3.74
N ALA A 234 12.82 -12.50 -2.47
CA ALA A 234 12.45 -11.21 -1.88
C ALA A 234 13.05 -10.99 -0.49
N ALA A 235 13.30 -9.72 -0.16
CA ALA A 235 13.70 -9.29 1.17
C ALA A 235 12.90 -8.03 1.60
N PRO A 236 11.60 -8.17 1.94
CA PRO A 236 10.78 -7.06 2.43
C PRO A 236 11.18 -6.67 3.85
N SER A 237 11.37 -5.34 4.08
CA SER A 237 11.80 -4.79 5.36
C SER A 237 10.74 -3.88 5.99
N CYS A 238 10.49 -4.03 7.29
CA CYS A 238 9.75 -3.13 8.19
C CYS A 238 8.34 -2.73 7.72
N HIS A 239 7.55 -3.68 7.23
CA HIS A 239 6.14 -3.43 6.90
C HIS A 239 5.21 -4.63 7.14
N MET A 240 5.74 -5.87 7.13
CA MET A 240 4.90 -7.05 7.31
C MET A 240 4.26 -7.03 8.70
N ASN A 241 2.93 -7.09 8.71
CA ASN A 241 2.11 -7.12 9.91
C ASN A 241 0.75 -7.70 9.54
N LYS A 242 -0.03 -8.16 10.51
CA LYS A 242 -1.44 -8.51 10.29
C LYS A 242 -2.33 -7.28 10.41
N LEU A 243 -3.37 -7.20 9.60
CA LEU A 243 -4.32 -6.10 9.62
C LEU A 243 -5.03 -5.97 10.98
N ALA A 244 -5.23 -7.10 11.69
CA ALA A 244 -5.81 -7.10 13.02
C ALA A 244 -4.98 -6.29 14.04
N TRP A 245 -3.63 -6.37 13.97
CA TRP A 245 -2.75 -5.59 14.83
C TRP A 245 -2.69 -4.12 14.43
N ILE A 246 -2.71 -3.83 13.14
CA ILE A 246 -2.79 -2.43 12.64
C ILE A 246 -4.03 -1.74 13.19
N PHE A 247 -5.17 -2.42 13.22
CA PHE A 247 -6.38 -1.93 13.82
C PHE A 247 -6.25 -1.70 15.33
N LYS A 248 -5.72 -2.69 16.06
CA LYS A 248 -5.58 -2.64 17.52
C LYS A 248 -4.59 -1.57 17.99
N ASP A 249 -3.56 -1.31 17.21
CA ASP A 249 -2.53 -0.31 17.50
C ASP A 249 -2.88 1.08 16.94
N GLU A 250 -4.05 1.23 16.32
CA GLU A 250 -4.53 2.48 15.70
C GLU A 250 -3.52 3.10 14.72
N ILE A 251 -2.74 2.25 14.03
CA ILE A 251 -1.75 2.70 13.06
C ILE A 251 -2.48 3.20 11.81
N ALA A 252 -2.30 4.48 11.51
CA ALA A 252 -2.79 5.04 10.26
C ALA A 252 -2.09 4.37 9.08
N THR A 253 -2.88 3.81 8.16
CA THR A 253 -2.41 3.32 6.86
C THR A 253 -2.89 4.25 5.76
N ASP A 254 -2.11 4.39 4.70
CA ASP A 254 -2.55 5.13 3.52
C ASP A 254 -3.17 4.24 2.44
N ALA A 255 -3.55 4.88 1.32
CA ALA A 255 -4.26 4.19 0.24
C ALA A 255 -3.43 3.12 -0.48
N GLU A 256 -2.09 3.16 -0.40
CA GLU A 256 -1.24 2.12 -0.98
C GLU A 256 -1.29 0.80 -0.19
N SER A 257 -1.53 0.91 1.13
CA SER A 257 -1.37 -0.18 2.09
C SER A 257 -2.63 -1.01 2.32
N SER A 258 -3.78 -0.52 1.88
CA SER A 258 -5.07 -1.07 2.26
C SER A 258 -5.97 -1.28 1.04
N PRO A 259 -5.68 -2.28 0.18
CA PRO A 259 -6.55 -2.56 -0.96
C PRO A 259 -7.94 -2.96 -0.45
N PRO A 260 -8.99 -2.20 -0.83
CA PRO A 260 -10.37 -2.55 -0.49
C PRO A 260 -10.70 -3.97 -0.96
N GLY A 261 -11.45 -4.70 -0.17
CA GLY A 261 -11.85 -6.06 -0.48
C GLY A 261 -10.88 -7.14 0.03
N LEU A 262 -9.63 -6.83 0.39
CA LEU A 262 -8.71 -7.85 0.91
C LEU A 262 -9.29 -8.55 2.14
N ARG A 263 -9.74 -7.81 3.14
CA ARG A 263 -10.39 -8.38 4.33
C ARG A 263 -11.76 -9.01 4.04
N ALA A 264 -12.51 -8.46 3.10
CA ALA A 264 -13.82 -8.99 2.71
C ALA A 264 -13.75 -10.40 2.12
N CYS A 265 -12.65 -10.74 1.44
CA CYS A 265 -12.40 -12.08 0.93
C CYS A 265 -11.55 -12.97 1.88
N LEU A 266 -11.49 -12.66 3.17
CA LEU A 266 -10.66 -13.31 4.18
C LEU A 266 -9.15 -13.16 3.94
N GLY A 267 -8.74 -12.15 3.19
CA GLY A 267 -7.33 -11.87 2.91
C GLY A 267 -6.64 -11.11 4.04
N ASP A 268 -5.31 -11.25 4.10
CA ASP A 268 -4.42 -10.50 4.97
C ASP A 268 -3.04 -10.40 4.33
N ARG A 269 -2.16 -9.57 4.90
CA ARG A 269 -0.80 -9.35 4.38
C ARG A 269 0.06 -10.61 4.26
N PRO A 270 0.05 -11.59 5.19
CA PRO A 270 0.77 -12.85 4.98
C PRO A 270 0.37 -13.63 3.73
N ASP A 271 -0.81 -13.35 3.15
CA ASP A 271 -1.23 -14.00 1.90
C ASP A 271 -0.25 -13.77 0.74
N PHE A 272 0.44 -12.62 0.72
CA PHE A 272 1.44 -12.36 -0.31
C PHE A 272 2.68 -13.26 -0.17
N LEU A 273 3.06 -13.63 1.05
CA LEU A 273 4.12 -14.60 1.30
C LEU A 273 3.68 -16.01 0.92
N ILE A 274 2.44 -16.36 1.28
CA ILE A 274 1.83 -17.66 0.94
C ILE A 274 1.69 -17.81 -0.57
N ALA A 275 1.22 -16.77 -1.27
CA ALA A 275 1.10 -16.79 -2.73
C ALA A 275 2.44 -16.92 -3.45
N GLY A 276 3.52 -16.42 -2.82
CA GLY A 276 4.89 -16.56 -3.31
C GLY A 276 5.56 -17.89 -3.00
N ALA A 277 4.99 -18.69 -2.09
CA ALA A 277 5.60 -19.97 -1.68
C ALA A 277 5.72 -20.96 -2.86
N PRO A 278 6.81 -21.75 -2.93
CA PRO A 278 7.90 -21.89 -1.97
C PRO A 278 9.13 -21.03 -2.29
N LYS A 279 9.02 -19.93 -3.03
CA LYS A 279 10.16 -19.07 -3.38
C LYS A 279 10.87 -18.54 -2.11
N PRO A 280 12.20 -18.34 -2.13
CA PRO A 280 12.94 -17.81 -0.99
C PRO A 280 12.50 -16.39 -0.60
N CYS A 281 12.30 -16.15 0.70
CA CYS A 281 11.96 -14.84 1.24
C CYS A 281 12.61 -14.62 2.61
N LEU A 282 13.26 -13.48 2.79
CA LEU A 282 13.77 -13.01 4.07
C LEU A 282 12.93 -11.84 4.58
N LEU A 283 12.08 -12.07 5.56
CA LEU A 283 11.41 -10.99 6.27
C LEU A 283 12.42 -10.27 7.18
N ILE A 284 12.44 -8.94 7.10
CA ILE A 284 13.28 -8.10 7.93
C ILE A 284 12.38 -7.20 8.78
N GLY A 285 12.57 -7.23 10.09
CA GLY A 285 11.88 -6.37 11.05
C GLY A 285 12.84 -5.77 12.06
N GLN A 286 12.35 -4.81 12.85
CA GLN A 286 13.10 -4.17 13.93
C GLN A 286 12.34 -4.34 15.24
N LYS A 287 13.07 -4.58 16.33
CA LYS A 287 12.46 -4.88 17.65
C LYS A 287 11.76 -3.69 18.29
N ARG A 288 12.14 -2.47 17.91
CA ARG A 288 11.56 -1.20 18.40
C ARG A 288 10.82 -0.44 17.32
N ASP A 289 10.36 -1.15 16.28
CA ASP A 289 9.56 -0.59 15.20
C ASP A 289 8.14 -0.24 15.71
N PHE A 290 7.52 0.78 15.14
CA PHE A 290 6.09 1.02 15.31
C PHE A 290 5.22 -0.02 14.58
N VAL A 291 5.77 -0.74 13.61
CA VAL A 291 5.14 -1.93 13.02
C VAL A 291 5.22 -3.06 14.04
N ASP A 292 4.10 -3.42 14.62
CA ASP A 292 4.03 -4.33 15.76
C ASP A 292 4.70 -5.67 15.49
N LEU A 293 5.68 -5.98 16.33
CA LEU A 293 6.46 -7.21 16.27
C LEU A 293 5.59 -8.48 16.44
N ARG A 294 4.47 -8.40 17.18
CA ARG A 294 3.52 -9.51 17.34
C ARG A 294 2.90 -9.87 15.99
N GLY A 295 2.41 -8.87 15.29
CA GLY A 295 1.79 -9.06 13.97
C GLY A 295 2.81 -9.52 12.90
N LEU A 296 4.05 -9.07 12.97
CA LEU A 296 5.13 -9.60 12.12
C LEU A 296 5.38 -11.09 12.39
N ARG A 297 5.51 -11.48 13.67
CA ARG A 297 5.74 -12.87 14.06
C ARG A 297 4.58 -13.79 13.70
N GLU A 298 3.34 -13.32 13.89
CA GLU A 298 2.15 -14.08 13.50
C GLU A 298 2.09 -14.24 11.97
N SER A 299 2.39 -13.19 11.20
CA SER A 299 2.47 -13.26 9.73
C SER A 299 3.52 -14.27 9.26
N TYR A 300 4.70 -14.24 9.90
CA TYR A 300 5.77 -15.20 9.62
C TYR A 300 5.34 -16.63 9.93
N ALA A 301 4.77 -16.86 11.11
CA ALA A 301 4.35 -18.20 11.55
C ALA A 301 3.25 -18.78 10.64
N GLU A 302 2.30 -17.94 10.22
CA GLU A 302 1.23 -18.34 9.29
C GLU A 302 1.81 -18.78 7.93
N ALA A 303 2.69 -17.99 7.34
CA ALA A 303 3.34 -18.34 6.09
C ALA A 303 4.29 -19.55 6.26
N GLN A 304 5.03 -19.64 7.37
CA GLN A 304 5.95 -20.73 7.64
C GLN A 304 5.25 -22.10 7.73
N GLN A 305 4.00 -22.14 8.22
CA GLN A 305 3.22 -23.37 8.20
C GLN A 305 3.06 -23.92 6.77
N ILE A 306 2.81 -23.06 5.79
CA ILE A 306 2.71 -23.44 4.38
C ILE A 306 4.07 -23.91 3.84
N TYR A 307 5.15 -23.15 4.10
CA TYR A 307 6.48 -23.53 3.66
C TYR A 307 6.92 -24.88 4.23
N ARG A 308 6.63 -25.13 5.52
CA ARG A 308 6.90 -26.43 6.16
C ARG A 308 6.09 -27.55 5.53
N ALA A 309 4.80 -27.35 5.29
CA ALA A 309 3.94 -28.35 4.63
C ALA A 309 4.40 -28.65 3.20
N LEU A 310 5.03 -27.67 2.51
CA LEU A 310 5.64 -27.87 1.19
C LEU A 310 7.04 -28.51 1.25
N GLY A 311 7.61 -28.74 2.45
CA GLY A 311 8.97 -29.27 2.62
C GLY A 311 10.07 -28.27 2.27
N GLN A 312 9.80 -26.96 2.38
CA GLN A 312 10.71 -25.88 2.00
C GLN A 312 10.80 -24.80 3.12
N GLU A 313 10.81 -25.24 4.36
CA GLU A 313 10.78 -24.37 5.55
C GLU A 313 11.95 -23.36 5.58
N GLU A 314 13.14 -23.78 5.14
CA GLU A 314 14.34 -22.96 5.09
C GLU A 314 14.28 -21.79 4.10
N ASN A 315 13.35 -21.84 3.15
CA ASN A 315 13.16 -20.77 2.17
C ASN A 315 12.48 -19.53 2.74
N LEU A 316 11.77 -19.64 3.88
CA LEU A 316 11.21 -18.49 4.57
C LEU A 316 12.00 -18.20 5.85
N GLN A 317 12.66 -17.05 5.89
CA GLN A 317 13.49 -16.63 7.02
C GLN A 317 13.01 -15.32 7.62
N LEU A 318 13.32 -15.10 8.90
CA LEU A 318 13.01 -13.88 9.65
C LEU A 318 14.28 -13.35 10.31
N TYR A 319 14.62 -12.10 9.99
CA TYR A 319 15.66 -11.33 10.67
C TYR A 319 15.04 -10.23 11.53
N LEU A 320 15.47 -10.09 12.78
CA LEU A 320 15.00 -9.07 13.73
C LEU A 320 16.18 -8.25 14.25
N GLY A 321 16.35 -7.07 13.71
CA GLY A 321 17.33 -6.09 14.16
C GLY A 321 16.94 -5.43 15.49
N PRO A 322 17.89 -4.80 16.19
CA PRO A 322 17.65 -4.16 17.49
C PRO A 322 17.07 -2.74 17.40
N GLY A 323 17.00 -2.18 16.20
CA GLY A 323 16.69 -0.77 15.93
C GLY A 323 15.22 -0.40 15.99
N GLU A 324 14.94 0.82 15.55
CA GLU A 324 13.63 1.40 15.30
C GLU A 324 13.23 1.20 13.82
N HIS A 325 12.14 1.82 13.38
CA HIS A 325 11.69 1.73 12.00
C HIS A 325 12.75 2.18 11.00
N GLY A 326 13.23 1.29 10.14
CA GLY A 326 14.23 1.66 9.12
C GLY A 326 14.93 0.47 8.48
N TYR A 327 15.58 0.72 7.34
CA TYR A 327 16.47 -0.24 6.70
C TYR A 327 17.90 0.01 7.19
N HIS A 328 18.14 -0.30 8.46
CA HIS A 328 19.43 -0.12 9.11
C HIS A 328 20.50 -1.04 8.51
N LEU A 329 21.77 -0.76 8.82
CA LEU A 329 22.92 -1.51 8.31
C LEU A 329 22.78 -3.02 8.55
N ASP A 330 22.40 -3.42 9.75
CA ASP A 330 22.20 -4.82 10.13
C ASP A 330 21.16 -5.54 9.27
N GLY A 331 20.04 -4.85 8.95
CA GLY A 331 19.00 -5.36 8.06
C GLY A 331 19.46 -5.45 6.60
N ARG A 332 20.25 -4.46 6.13
CA ARG A 332 20.83 -4.49 4.78
C ARG A 332 21.87 -5.60 4.65
N GLU A 333 22.71 -5.78 5.66
CA GLU A 333 23.70 -6.87 5.70
C GLU A 333 23.04 -8.25 5.72
N ALA A 334 21.93 -8.41 6.46
CA ALA A 334 21.14 -9.64 6.39
C ALA A 334 20.61 -9.91 4.97
N MET A 335 20.08 -8.90 4.29
CA MET A 335 19.63 -9.01 2.91
C MET A 335 20.78 -9.32 1.95
N TYR A 336 21.93 -8.66 2.07
CA TYR A 336 23.09 -8.97 1.22
C TYR A 336 23.53 -10.41 1.38
N GLY A 337 23.68 -10.88 2.63
CA GLY A 337 24.05 -12.25 2.93
C GLY A 337 23.07 -13.27 2.35
N PHE A 338 21.77 -12.98 2.42
CA PHE A 338 20.72 -13.81 1.89
C PHE A 338 20.76 -13.87 0.36
N PHE A 339 20.84 -12.72 -0.34
CA PHE A 339 20.88 -12.67 -1.80
C PHE A 339 22.17 -13.26 -2.37
N THR A 340 23.34 -12.92 -1.80
CA THR A 340 24.63 -13.45 -2.27
C THR A 340 24.72 -14.95 -2.08
N LYS A 341 24.20 -15.49 -0.97
CA LYS A 341 24.13 -16.94 -0.76
C LYS A 341 23.25 -17.61 -1.81
N TYR A 342 22.11 -17.04 -2.14
CA TYR A 342 21.18 -17.58 -3.13
C TYR A 342 21.78 -17.57 -4.54
N TYR A 343 22.33 -16.42 -4.97
CA TYR A 343 22.80 -16.27 -6.35
C TYR A 343 24.22 -16.79 -6.59
N PHE A 344 25.09 -16.73 -5.59
CA PHE A 344 26.53 -17.06 -5.73
C PHE A 344 26.97 -18.22 -4.84
N GLY A 345 26.05 -18.81 -4.07
CA GLY A 345 26.36 -19.96 -3.20
C GLY A 345 27.16 -19.60 -1.93
N LYS A 346 27.56 -18.33 -1.76
CA LYS A 346 28.36 -17.86 -0.63
C LYS A 346 27.76 -16.57 -0.08
N SER A 347 27.57 -16.50 1.26
CA SER A 347 27.11 -15.29 1.93
C SER A 347 28.21 -14.24 1.97
N ASP A 348 27.87 -13.02 1.55
CA ASP A 348 28.70 -11.82 1.64
C ASP A 348 27.85 -10.66 2.23
N PRO A 349 27.73 -10.57 3.56
CA PRO A 349 26.85 -9.62 4.21
C PRO A 349 27.44 -8.20 4.33
N VAL A 350 28.76 -8.04 4.40
CA VAL A 350 29.40 -6.80 4.82
C VAL A 350 29.13 -5.65 3.85
N GLU A 351 28.53 -4.57 4.36
CA GLU A 351 28.38 -3.33 3.57
C GLU A 351 29.69 -2.53 3.60
N PRO A 352 30.27 -2.21 2.44
CA PRO A 352 31.46 -1.36 2.41
C PRO A 352 31.08 0.09 2.72
N PRO A 353 32.05 0.94 3.13
CA PRO A 353 31.82 2.39 3.17
C PRO A 353 31.38 2.92 1.81
N LEU A 354 30.36 3.77 1.81
CA LEU A 354 29.69 4.29 0.61
C LEU A 354 29.54 5.81 0.68
N GLU A 355 29.84 6.47 -0.43
CA GLU A 355 29.50 7.85 -0.69
C GLU A 355 28.18 7.91 -1.44
N LEU A 356 27.23 8.73 -0.99
CA LEU A 356 25.92 8.82 -1.60
C LEU A 356 25.88 9.87 -2.72
N LEU A 357 24.91 9.73 -3.62
CA LEU A 357 24.65 10.70 -4.68
C LEU A 357 24.09 11.99 -4.09
N SER A 358 24.55 13.12 -4.59
CA SER A 358 23.93 14.43 -4.32
C SER A 358 22.57 14.57 -5.00
N ALA A 359 21.81 15.60 -4.65
CA ALA A 359 20.51 15.86 -5.26
C ALA A 359 20.60 16.01 -6.80
N GLU A 360 21.63 16.66 -7.31
CA GLU A 360 21.88 16.80 -8.74
C GLU A 360 22.20 15.46 -9.41
N GLU A 361 22.97 14.62 -8.72
CA GLU A 361 23.40 13.32 -9.24
C GLU A 361 22.25 12.29 -9.31
N TYR A 362 21.26 12.31 -8.38
CA TYR A 362 20.13 11.39 -8.42
C TYR A 362 18.90 11.93 -9.14
N THR A 363 18.81 13.23 -9.42
CA THR A 363 17.69 13.80 -10.18
C THR A 363 17.75 13.37 -11.63
N VAL A 364 16.67 12.78 -12.13
CA VAL A 364 16.57 12.19 -13.46
C VAL A 364 16.00 13.16 -14.48
N THR A 365 14.92 13.88 -14.13
CA THR A 365 14.21 14.80 -15.01
C THR A 365 14.77 16.21 -14.91
N PRO A 366 14.62 17.05 -15.96
CA PRO A 366 15.21 18.39 -15.96
C PRO A 366 14.72 19.32 -14.83
N THR A 367 13.47 19.13 -14.38
CA THR A 367 12.85 19.96 -13.34
C THR A 367 12.76 19.27 -11.98
N GLY A 368 13.12 17.98 -11.92
CA GLY A 368 12.88 17.13 -10.74
C GLY A 368 11.41 16.63 -10.63
N LEU A 369 10.59 16.79 -11.70
CA LEU A 369 9.19 16.35 -11.71
C LEU A 369 8.86 15.67 -13.03
N THR A 370 8.26 14.48 -12.96
CA THR A 370 7.80 13.74 -14.16
C THR A 370 6.61 14.39 -14.84
N ILE A 371 5.77 15.12 -14.11
CA ILE A 371 4.59 15.81 -14.66
C ILE A 371 4.97 16.98 -15.58
N ASP A 372 6.21 17.43 -15.54
CA ASP A 372 6.73 18.49 -16.41
C ASP A 372 7.34 17.95 -17.72
N LEU A 373 7.43 16.62 -17.89
CA LEU A 373 7.94 16.02 -19.12
C LEU A 373 6.94 16.23 -20.28
N PRO A 374 7.42 16.38 -21.52
CA PRO A 374 6.55 16.52 -22.68
C PRO A 374 5.54 15.35 -22.79
N GLY A 375 4.26 15.68 -22.87
CA GLY A 375 3.18 14.69 -22.96
C GLY A 375 2.82 14.02 -21.63
N ALA A 376 3.41 14.46 -20.51
CA ALA A 376 3.06 13.94 -19.20
C ALA A 376 1.62 14.29 -18.79
N LYS A 377 1.01 13.39 -18.06
CA LYS A 377 -0.32 13.55 -17.46
C LYS A 377 -0.27 13.11 -16.00
N SER A 378 -0.88 13.91 -15.13
CA SER A 378 -1.15 13.41 -13.78
C SER A 378 -2.18 12.29 -13.81
N ILE A 379 -2.18 11.43 -12.78
CA ILE A 379 -3.19 10.38 -12.65
C ILE A 379 -4.60 11.00 -12.58
N SER A 380 -4.75 12.14 -11.89
CA SER A 380 -6.02 12.88 -11.86
C SER A 380 -6.50 13.28 -13.24
N ALA A 381 -5.61 13.77 -14.10
CA ALA A 381 -5.96 14.11 -15.49
C ALA A 381 -6.38 12.87 -16.29
N MET A 382 -5.65 11.76 -16.16
CA MET A 382 -6.01 10.50 -16.80
C MET A 382 -7.36 9.95 -16.36
N LEU A 383 -7.71 10.13 -15.07
CA LEU A 383 -9.03 9.75 -14.56
C LEU A 383 -10.13 10.64 -15.13
N CYS A 384 -9.91 11.95 -15.23
CA CYS A 384 -10.87 12.87 -15.84
C CYS A 384 -11.16 12.52 -17.32
N GLU A 385 -10.17 12.05 -18.08
CA GLU A 385 -10.36 11.60 -19.46
C GLU A 385 -11.27 10.37 -19.58
N LYS A 386 -11.31 9.53 -18.53
CA LYS A 386 -12.16 8.32 -18.48
C LYS A 386 -13.57 8.61 -17.96
N MET A 387 -13.76 9.73 -17.25
CA MET A 387 -15.05 10.04 -16.65
C MET A 387 -16.11 10.31 -17.71
N PRO A 388 -17.30 9.73 -17.58
CA PRO A 388 -18.43 10.13 -18.40
C PRO A 388 -18.76 11.60 -18.13
N PRO A 389 -19.34 12.31 -19.11
CA PRO A 389 -19.80 13.68 -18.88
C PRO A 389 -20.74 13.72 -17.66
N ALA A 390 -20.60 14.78 -16.85
CA ALA A 390 -21.41 14.95 -15.65
C ALA A 390 -22.90 14.79 -16.00
N PRO A 391 -23.66 13.97 -15.26
CA PRO A 391 -25.11 13.87 -15.50
C PRO A 391 -25.72 15.25 -15.32
N GLY A 392 -26.54 15.68 -16.28
CA GLY A 392 -27.24 16.96 -16.20
C GLY A 392 -28.11 17.03 -14.94
N ALA A 393 -28.57 18.23 -14.59
CA ALA A 393 -29.33 18.53 -13.36
C ALA A 393 -30.58 17.64 -13.12
N ASN A 394 -30.98 16.83 -14.11
CA ASN A 394 -32.10 15.89 -14.05
C ASN A 394 -31.61 14.42 -14.00
N ALA A 395 -30.60 14.12 -13.20
CA ALA A 395 -30.20 12.75 -12.94
C ALA A 395 -31.37 11.98 -12.30
N GLY A 396 -32.15 11.31 -13.15
CA GLY A 396 -33.39 10.64 -12.77
C GLY A 396 -33.17 9.30 -12.04
N PRO A 397 -34.22 8.45 -11.99
CA PRO A 397 -34.21 7.16 -11.27
C PRO A 397 -33.02 6.24 -11.61
N ALA A 398 -32.49 6.31 -12.84
CA ALA A 398 -31.34 5.54 -13.27
C ALA A 398 -30.04 5.92 -12.51
N PHE A 399 -29.83 7.19 -12.23
CA PHE A 399 -28.69 7.65 -11.44
C PHE A 399 -28.79 7.20 -9.96
N ALA A 400 -30.01 7.29 -9.39
CA ALA A 400 -30.26 6.79 -8.04
C ALA A 400 -30.00 5.26 -7.95
N ALA A 401 -30.39 4.49 -8.98
CA ALA A 401 -30.11 3.06 -9.05
C ALA A 401 -28.60 2.77 -9.16
N LEU A 402 -27.89 3.54 -9.99
CA LEU A 402 -26.42 3.44 -10.09
C LEU A 402 -25.72 3.75 -8.76
N LEU A 403 -26.12 4.82 -8.08
CA LEU A 403 -25.58 5.17 -6.75
C LEU A 403 -25.83 4.06 -5.72
N ARG A 404 -27.05 3.50 -5.70
CA ARG A 404 -27.38 2.39 -4.79
C ARG A 404 -26.51 1.17 -5.08
N ALA A 405 -26.31 0.81 -6.34
CA ALA A 405 -25.44 -0.30 -6.73
C ALA A 405 -23.98 -0.05 -6.35
N LYS A 406 -23.46 1.13 -6.63
CA LYS A 406 -22.07 1.53 -6.31
C LYS A 406 -21.80 1.57 -4.80
N LEU A 407 -22.73 2.11 -4.03
CA LEU A 407 -22.63 2.19 -2.58
C LEU A 407 -23.09 0.89 -1.88
N GLN A 408 -23.45 -0.14 -2.67
CA GLN A 408 -23.98 -1.40 -2.15
C GLN A 408 -25.15 -1.21 -1.17
N LEU A 409 -25.90 -0.12 -1.36
CA LEU A 409 -27.09 0.15 -0.57
C LEU A 409 -28.15 -0.89 -0.95
N GLN A 410 -28.27 -1.91 -0.12
CA GLN A 410 -29.36 -2.87 -0.26
C GLN A 410 -30.67 -2.09 -0.13
N THR A 411 -31.67 -2.49 -0.88
CA THR A 411 -33.06 -2.06 -0.65
C THR A 411 -33.52 -2.69 0.66
N LEU A 412 -32.98 -2.21 1.75
CA LEU A 412 -33.57 -2.43 3.04
C LEU A 412 -34.91 -1.69 2.99
N GLN A 413 -36.00 -2.42 2.92
CA GLN A 413 -37.21 -1.90 3.58
C GLN A 413 -36.84 -1.91 5.06
N PRO A 414 -36.55 -0.77 5.66
CA PRO A 414 -36.12 -0.77 7.03
C PRO A 414 -37.31 -1.23 7.86
N PRO A 415 -37.18 -2.30 8.66
CA PRO A 415 -37.92 -2.32 9.89
C PRO A 415 -37.54 -1.01 10.61
N VAL A 416 -38.44 -0.45 11.40
CA VAL A 416 -38.11 0.69 12.23
C VAL A 416 -36.76 0.41 12.89
N PRO A 417 -35.71 1.22 12.66
CA PRO A 417 -34.39 0.88 13.14
C PRO A 417 -34.42 0.74 14.66
N GLU A 418 -33.76 -0.26 15.20
CA GLU A 418 -33.54 -0.34 16.63
C GLU A 418 -32.85 0.96 17.08
N TYR A 419 -33.42 1.64 18.06
CA TYR A 419 -32.80 2.82 18.63
C TYR A 419 -32.86 2.79 20.15
N ARG A 420 -31.91 3.46 20.76
CA ARG A 420 -31.86 3.70 22.20
C ARG A 420 -31.98 5.19 22.45
N SER A 421 -32.87 5.60 23.32
CA SER A 421 -32.88 6.95 23.83
C SER A 421 -31.70 7.12 24.79
N LEU A 422 -30.88 8.13 24.55
CA LEU A 422 -29.75 8.51 25.38
C LEU A 422 -30.15 9.65 26.30
N ARG A 423 -29.40 9.87 27.39
CA ARG A 423 -29.66 10.97 28.31
C ARG A 423 -29.51 12.31 27.58
N PRO A 424 -30.51 13.18 27.56
CA PRO A 424 -30.43 14.49 26.93
C PRO A 424 -29.34 15.36 27.58
N VAL A 425 -28.63 16.11 26.78
CA VAL A 425 -27.56 17.01 27.24
C VAL A 425 -28.05 18.46 27.09
N TRP A 426 -27.76 19.29 28.06
CA TRP A 426 -27.98 20.73 27.99
C TRP A 426 -26.73 21.42 27.48
N ARG A 427 -26.86 22.25 26.44
CA ARG A 427 -25.78 23.12 25.96
C ARG A 427 -26.24 24.57 26.02
N GLY A 428 -25.72 25.32 26.97
CA GLY A 428 -26.08 26.71 27.19
C GLY A 428 -27.58 26.89 27.39
N GLU A 429 -28.17 27.90 26.76
CA GLU A 429 -29.61 28.16 26.80
C GLU A 429 -30.41 27.26 25.82
N ARG A 430 -29.77 26.43 25.01
CA ARG A 430 -30.44 25.55 24.05
C ARG A 430 -30.67 24.18 24.65
N LYS A 431 -31.91 23.76 24.68
CA LYS A 431 -32.31 22.42 25.09
C LYS A 431 -32.15 21.45 23.91
N ILE A 432 -31.22 20.50 24.01
CA ILE A 432 -31.21 19.34 23.12
C ILE A 432 -32.29 18.39 23.64
N LEU A 433 -33.36 18.23 22.89
CA LEU A 433 -34.53 17.49 23.31
C LEU A 433 -34.43 15.98 23.26
N GLY A 434 -33.50 15.45 22.49
CA GLY A 434 -33.28 14.02 22.43
C GLY A 434 -31.92 13.66 21.83
N MET A 435 -31.29 12.70 22.44
CA MET A 435 -30.17 12.00 21.86
C MET A 435 -30.58 10.55 21.65
N TYR A 436 -30.29 10.02 20.47
CA TYR A 436 -30.63 8.66 20.12
C TYR A 436 -29.40 7.97 19.56
N ALA A 437 -29.25 6.70 19.87
CA ALA A 437 -28.30 5.82 19.18
C ALA A 437 -29.09 4.89 18.28
N ILE A 438 -28.94 5.04 16.98
CA ILE A 438 -29.63 4.24 15.99
C ILE A 438 -28.71 3.10 15.56
N VAL A 439 -29.14 1.85 15.71
CA VAL A 439 -28.42 0.67 15.21
C VAL A 439 -28.66 0.60 13.71
N SER A 440 -27.63 0.90 12.90
CA SER A 440 -27.73 0.90 11.44
C SER A 440 -27.71 -0.50 10.85
N GLU A 441 -27.03 -1.44 11.51
CA GLU A 441 -26.93 -2.85 11.09
C GLU A 441 -26.92 -3.77 12.32
N PRO A 442 -27.56 -4.96 12.28
CA PRO A 442 -27.55 -5.91 13.39
C PRO A 442 -26.12 -6.28 13.84
N GLY A 443 -25.83 -6.08 15.11
CA GLY A 443 -24.51 -6.31 15.70
C GLY A 443 -23.43 -5.28 15.35
N SER A 444 -23.82 -4.17 14.73
CA SER A 444 -22.94 -3.12 14.27
C SER A 444 -23.02 -1.84 15.11
N THR A 445 -22.48 -0.80 14.54
CA THR A 445 -22.38 0.55 15.08
C THR A 445 -23.73 1.20 15.32
N ALA A 446 -23.86 1.86 16.46
CA ALA A 446 -24.93 2.80 16.68
C ALA A 446 -24.51 4.20 16.19
N VAL A 447 -25.32 4.77 15.31
CA VAL A 447 -25.13 6.15 14.85
C VAL A 447 -25.76 7.08 15.85
N PRO A 448 -25.03 8.00 16.50
CA PRO A 448 -25.63 8.98 17.38
C PRO A 448 -26.42 10.00 16.55
N VAL A 449 -27.63 10.26 16.94
CA VAL A 449 -28.52 11.28 16.34
C VAL A 449 -28.90 12.31 17.41
N LEU A 450 -28.58 13.57 17.10
CA LEU A 450 -29.03 14.70 17.91
C LEU A 450 -30.34 15.23 17.34
N HIS A 451 -31.39 15.16 18.15
CA HIS A 451 -32.66 15.78 17.81
C HIS A 451 -32.71 17.17 18.43
N CYS A 452 -32.45 18.19 17.63
CA CYS A 452 -32.53 19.59 18.05
C CYS A 452 -33.90 20.16 17.69
N VAL A 453 -34.61 20.70 18.67
CA VAL A 453 -35.87 21.40 18.46
C VAL A 453 -35.71 22.84 18.91
N THR A 454 -36.20 23.78 18.12
CA THR A 454 -36.43 25.18 18.57
C THR A 454 -37.45 25.19 19.72
N PRO A 455 -37.35 26.11 20.66
CA PRO A 455 -37.95 25.99 22.00
C PRO A 455 -39.46 25.82 21.98
N SER A 456 -39.91 24.58 21.92
CA SER A 456 -41.24 24.21 22.34
C SER A 456 -41.13 23.34 23.59
N SER A 457 -42.02 23.46 24.50
CA SER A 457 -42.03 22.74 25.77
C SER A 457 -42.41 21.25 25.64
N GLU A 458 -42.66 20.77 24.42
CA GLU A 458 -43.13 19.41 24.17
C GLU A 458 -42.03 18.50 23.61
N PRO A 459 -41.84 17.30 24.18
CA PRO A 459 -40.78 16.37 23.78
C PRO A 459 -41.06 15.61 22.48
N LEU A 460 -42.25 15.72 21.90
CA LEU A 460 -42.64 15.07 20.66
C LEU A 460 -43.03 16.11 19.61
N LEU A 461 -42.54 15.93 18.37
CA LEU A 461 -43.02 16.74 17.26
C LEU A 461 -44.44 16.31 16.89
N PRO A 462 -45.33 17.26 16.55
CA PRO A 462 -46.64 16.91 15.99
C PRO A 462 -46.50 16.04 14.75
N GLU A 463 -47.43 15.12 14.58
CA GLU A 463 -47.49 14.26 13.39
C GLU A 463 -47.54 15.13 12.11
N GLY A 464 -46.71 14.83 11.12
CA GLY A 464 -46.63 15.61 9.88
C GLY A 464 -45.65 16.79 9.90
N SER A 465 -44.90 17.01 10.99
CA SER A 465 -43.85 18.04 11.01
C SER A 465 -42.71 17.75 10.04
N SER A 466 -42.23 18.80 9.36
CA SER A 466 -41.05 18.66 8.51
C SER A 466 -39.75 18.53 9.34
N ALA A 467 -38.86 17.65 8.93
CA ALA A 467 -37.54 17.51 9.55
C ALA A 467 -36.44 17.80 8.52
N ARG A 468 -35.30 18.33 8.99
CA ARG A 468 -34.07 18.45 8.18
C ARG A 468 -33.03 17.51 8.76
N LEU A 469 -32.43 16.67 7.86
CA LEU A 469 -31.34 15.80 8.21
C LEU A 469 -30.02 16.50 7.84
N TYR A 470 -29.14 16.65 8.81
CA TYR A 470 -27.75 17.08 8.60
C TYR A 470 -26.82 15.88 8.78
N LEU A 471 -26.03 15.61 7.78
CA LEU A 471 -24.95 14.61 7.84
C LEU A 471 -23.67 15.34 8.22
N ALA A 472 -23.32 15.30 9.51
CA ALA A 472 -22.07 15.88 10.00
C ALA A 472 -20.91 14.91 9.71
N HIS A 473 -19.86 15.42 9.08
CA HIS A 473 -18.61 14.68 8.81
C HIS A 473 -17.47 15.07 9.77
N LEU A 474 -17.70 16.06 10.59
CA LEU A 474 -16.82 16.51 11.67
C LEU A 474 -17.52 16.29 13.01
N ASP A 475 -16.75 16.37 14.07
CA ASP A 475 -17.33 16.29 15.42
C ASP A 475 -18.49 17.29 15.55
N ALA A 476 -19.64 16.80 15.95
CA ALA A 476 -20.85 17.61 16.11
C ALA A 476 -20.70 18.71 17.19
N GLU A 477 -19.53 18.83 17.80
CA GLU A 477 -19.16 19.87 18.74
C GLU A 477 -18.61 21.14 18.09
N GLN A 478 -18.26 21.12 16.81
CA GLN A 478 -17.91 22.28 16.01
C GLN A 478 -19.16 22.87 15.32
#